data_1eecb7944a1dbb3efe35e7e94dd83d61
#
_entry.id   1eecb7944a1dbb3efe35e7e94dd83d61
#
_cell.length_a   1.000
_cell.length_b   1.000
_cell.length_c   1.000
_cell.angle_alpha   90.00
_cell.angle_beta   90.00
_cell.angle_gamma   90.00
#
_symmetry.space_group_name_H-M   'P 1'
#
loop_
_entity.id
_entity.type
_entity.pdbx_description
1 polymer ?
#
loop_
_entity_poly.entity_id
_entity_poly.type
_entity_poly.pdbx_seq_one_letter_code
_entity_poly.pdbx_strand_id
1 'polypeptide(L)'
;MERNARLGWLLDELTQRVEHIRHALVLSNDGLVTGLSADLAREDAEHLAAVASGLHSLAKGSGAHFKVGKVRQTVIEFDEALLFVTAAGDGSCLCVLSGSDADVGQVAYEMTLLVSKVGEHVGGGFPGGRGRRGWRGVGVGGGRGEVGGEGGRGWVAAG
;
A
#
# COMPACT_ATOMS: atom_id res chain seq x y z
N MET A 1 17.22 -16.26 -10.46
CA MET A 1 16.10 -16.75 -9.64
C MET A 1 16.23 -16.46 -8.14
N GLU A 2 17.39 -16.00 -7.69
CA GLU A 2 17.61 -15.65 -6.28
C GLU A 2 16.75 -14.47 -5.79
N ARG A 3 16.40 -13.53 -6.68
CA ARG A 3 15.55 -12.37 -6.33
C ARG A 3 14.15 -12.80 -5.89
N ASN A 4 13.57 -13.78 -6.59
CA ASN A 4 12.24 -14.26 -6.28
C ASN A 4 12.19 -15.03 -4.95
N ALA A 5 13.24 -15.76 -4.61
CA ALA A 5 13.35 -16.48 -3.35
C ALA A 5 13.41 -15.54 -2.14
N ARG A 6 14.17 -14.45 -2.23
CA ARG A 6 14.25 -13.44 -1.17
C ARG A 6 12.95 -12.67 -0.97
N LEU A 7 12.32 -12.25 -2.07
CA LEU A 7 11.01 -11.60 -2.01
C LEU A 7 9.96 -12.52 -1.40
N GLY A 8 9.95 -13.79 -1.83
CA GLY A 8 9.05 -14.80 -1.28
C GLY A 8 9.23 -14.95 0.23
N TRP A 9 10.46 -15.02 0.71
CA TRP A 9 10.76 -15.11 2.13
C TRP A 9 10.24 -13.89 2.92
N LEU A 10 10.47 -12.68 2.41
CA LEU A 10 9.98 -11.45 3.03
C LEU A 10 8.45 -11.40 3.08
N LEU A 11 7.80 -11.85 2.02
CA LEU A 11 6.34 -11.91 1.95
C LEU A 11 5.76 -12.96 2.91
N ASP A 12 6.42 -14.12 3.01
CA ASP A 12 6.03 -15.16 3.96
C ASP A 12 6.18 -14.69 5.40
N GLU A 13 7.24 -13.97 5.70
CA GLU A 13 7.44 -13.35 7.01
C GLU A 13 6.29 -12.39 7.35
N LEU A 14 5.87 -11.58 6.39
CA LEU A 14 4.76 -10.66 6.57
C LEU A 14 3.45 -11.40 6.87
N THR A 15 3.12 -12.43 6.09
CA THR A 15 1.89 -13.20 6.26
C THR A 15 1.86 -13.97 7.59
N GLN A 16 3.01 -14.40 8.07
CA GLN A 16 3.13 -15.13 9.34
C GLN A 16 3.12 -14.22 10.56
N ARG A 17 3.71 -13.04 10.44
CA ARG A 17 3.87 -12.11 11.56
C ARG A 17 2.62 -11.26 11.82
N VAL A 18 1.94 -10.85 10.79
CA VAL A 18 0.77 -9.98 10.90
C VAL A 18 -0.52 -10.79 10.79
N GLU A 19 -1.33 -10.74 11.83
CA GLU A 19 -2.60 -11.46 11.86
C GLU A 19 -3.54 -11.00 10.75
N HIS A 20 -4.34 -11.94 10.26
CA HIS A 20 -5.36 -11.74 9.24
C HIS A 20 -4.85 -11.45 7.82
N ILE A 21 -3.54 -11.33 7.60
CA ILE A 21 -3.00 -11.28 6.25
C ILE A 21 -3.04 -12.69 5.67
N ARG A 22 -3.73 -12.85 4.54
CA ARG A 22 -3.88 -14.13 3.84
C ARG A 22 -2.82 -14.31 2.75
N HIS A 23 -2.64 -13.29 1.93
CA HIS A 23 -1.75 -13.34 0.77
C HIS A 23 -1.01 -12.03 0.60
N ALA A 24 0.20 -12.13 0.07
CA ALA A 24 1.01 -10.99 -0.27
C ALA A 24 1.78 -11.25 -1.56
N LEU A 25 1.94 -10.22 -2.38
CA LEU A 25 2.71 -10.30 -3.61
C LEU A 25 3.35 -8.95 -3.94
N VAL A 26 4.44 -9.02 -4.70
CA VAL A 26 5.07 -7.84 -5.31
C VAL A 26 4.91 -7.94 -6.81
N LEU A 27 4.54 -6.84 -7.43
CA LEU A 27 4.41 -6.73 -8.88
C LEU A 27 5.29 -5.60 -9.41
N SER A 28 5.77 -5.78 -10.64
CA SER A 28 6.57 -4.78 -11.34
C SER A 28 5.67 -3.67 -11.92
N ASN A 29 6.30 -2.64 -12.42
CA ASN A 29 5.62 -1.54 -13.11
C ASN A 29 4.71 -2.02 -14.27
N ASP A 30 5.07 -3.14 -14.88
CA ASP A 30 4.32 -3.76 -16.00
C ASP A 30 3.13 -4.61 -15.52
N GLY A 31 2.93 -4.74 -14.22
CA GLY A 31 1.88 -5.59 -13.66
C GLY A 31 2.25 -7.07 -13.60
N LEU A 32 3.54 -7.41 -13.73
CA LEU A 32 4.03 -8.78 -13.65
C LEU A 32 4.40 -9.15 -12.21
N VAL A 33 4.03 -10.34 -11.78
CA VAL A 33 4.37 -10.86 -10.45
C VAL A 33 5.88 -11.09 -10.38
N THR A 34 6.54 -10.46 -9.42
CA THR A 34 7.98 -10.63 -9.15
C THR A 34 8.26 -11.41 -7.86
N GLY A 35 7.29 -11.52 -6.99
CA GLY A 35 7.35 -12.31 -5.76
C GLY A 35 5.95 -12.57 -5.23
N LEU A 36 5.77 -13.69 -4.56
CA LEU A 36 4.49 -14.06 -3.96
C LEU A 36 4.69 -14.87 -2.68
N SER A 37 3.73 -14.80 -1.77
CA SER A 37 3.72 -15.63 -0.57
C SER A 37 3.43 -17.10 -0.90
N ALA A 38 3.90 -18.02 -0.05
CA ALA A 38 3.93 -19.46 -0.35
C ALA A 38 2.56 -20.06 -0.67
N ASP A 39 1.52 -19.62 0.01
CA ASP A 39 0.17 -20.19 -0.14
C ASP A 39 -0.65 -19.56 -1.26
N LEU A 40 -0.08 -18.59 -1.97
CA LEU A 40 -0.76 -17.92 -3.07
C LEU A 40 -0.46 -18.65 -4.39
N ALA A 41 -1.49 -19.20 -5.01
CA ALA A 41 -1.37 -19.81 -6.31
C ALA A 41 -0.98 -18.77 -7.37
N ARG A 42 -0.16 -19.16 -8.33
CA ARG A 42 0.34 -18.24 -9.36
C ARG A 42 -0.77 -17.57 -10.17
N GLU A 43 -1.80 -18.30 -10.53
CA GLU A 43 -2.97 -17.74 -11.24
C GLU A 43 -3.65 -16.64 -10.42
N ASP A 44 -3.83 -16.87 -9.13
CA ASP A 44 -4.44 -15.90 -8.22
C ASP A 44 -3.54 -14.66 -8.04
N ALA A 45 -2.23 -14.89 -7.95
CA ALA A 45 -1.26 -13.80 -7.89
C ALA A 45 -1.28 -12.93 -9.14
N GLU A 46 -1.35 -13.54 -10.32
CA GLU A 46 -1.44 -12.82 -11.58
C GLU A 46 -2.73 -12.00 -11.69
N HIS A 47 -3.83 -12.55 -11.21
CA HIS A 47 -5.11 -11.84 -11.15
C HIS A 47 -5.01 -10.61 -10.23
N LEU A 48 -4.51 -10.78 -9.02
CA LEU A 48 -4.32 -9.69 -8.07
C LEU A 48 -3.35 -8.63 -8.60
N ALA A 49 -2.28 -9.05 -9.27
CA ALA A 49 -1.31 -8.14 -9.88
C ALA A 49 -1.96 -7.27 -10.96
N ALA A 50 -2.81 -7.85 -11.79
CA ALA A 50 -3.55 -7.11 -12.82
C ALA A 50 -4.49 -6.07 -12.19
N VAL A 51 -5.24 -6.46 -11.17
CA VAL A 51 -6.13 -5.55 -10.43
C VAL A 51 -5.33 -4.43 -9.77
N ALA A 52 -4.27 -4.77 -9.06
CA ALA A 52 -3.42 -3.79 -8.36
C ALA A 52 -2.77 -2.80 -9.33
N SER A 53 -2.24 -3.29 -10.44
CA SER A 53 -1.63 -2.46 -11.48
C SER A 53 -2.65 -1.48 -12.08
N GLY A 54 -3.84 -1.97 -12.41
CA GLY A 54 -4.92 -1.14 -12.96
C GLY A 54 -5.37 -0.05 -12.00
N LEU A 55 -5.61 -0.40 -10.74
CA LEU A 55 -6.00 0.53 -9.70
C LEU A 55 -4.93 1.60 -9.44
N HIS A 56 -3.69 1.17 -9.34
CA HIS A 56 -2.57 2.09 -9.11
C HIS A 56 -2.43 3.09 -10.27
N SER A 57 -2.56 2.62 -11.51
CA SER A 57 -2.50 3.47 -12.70
C SER A 57 -3.64 4.50 -12.73
N LEU A 58 -4.86 4.07 -12.41
CA LEU A 58 -6.01 4.97 -12.34
C LEU A 58 -5.84 6.02 -11.23
N ALA A 59 -5.38 5.60 -10.07
CA ALA A 59 -5.12 6.50 -8.95
C ALA A 59 -4.02 7.52 -9.28
N LYS A 60 -2.95 7.09 -9.96
CA LYS A 60 -1.88 7.99 -10.43
C LYS A 60 -2.43 9.07 -11.36
N GLY A 61 -3.30 8.70 -12.27
CA GLY A 61 -3.96 9.65 -13.17
C GLY A 61 -4.73 10.71 -12.41
N SER A 62 -5.46 10.32 -11.38
CA SER A 62 -6.21 11.25 -10.52
C SER A 62 -5.27 12.16 -9.73
N GLY A 63 -4.19 11.62 -9.19
CA GLY A 63 -3.18 12.40 -8.47
C GLY A 63 -2.55 13.50 -9.31
N ALA A 64 -2.27 13.20 -10.57
CA ALA A 64 -1.74 14.16 -11.54
C ALA A 64 -2.80 15.20 -11.93
N HIS A 65 -4.02 14.76 -12.19
CA HIS A 65 -5.12 15.64 -12.61
C HIS A 65 -5.46 16.68 -11.53
N PHE A 66 -5.58 16.25 -10.28
CA PHE A 66 -5.90 17.14 -9.16
C PHE A 66 -4.67 17.78 -8.51
N LYS A 67 -3.48 17.47 -9.00
CA LYS A 67 -2.21 18.02 -8.49
C LYS A 67 -2.01 17.76 -6.97
N VAL A 68 -2.39 16.57 -6.53
CA VAL A 68 -2.32 16.17 -5.12
C VAL A 68 -1.10 15.26 -4.83
N GLY A 69 -0.28 15.00 -5.83
CA GLY A 69 0.96 14.25 -5.66
C GLY A 69 0.83 12.77 -6.01
N LYS A 70 1.82 12.01 -5.58
CA LYS A 70 1.92 10.58 -5.88
C LYS A 70 0.97 9.76 -5.02
N VAL A 71 0.49 8.66 -5.58
CA VAL A 71 -0.29 7.67 -4.83
C VAL A 71 0.64 6.91 -3.90
N ARG A 72 0.31 6.88 -2.62
CA ARG A 72 1.06 6.12 -1.61
C ARG A 72 0.44 4.76 -1.35
N GLN A 73 -0.87 4.73 -1.22
CA GLN A 73 -1.60 3.53 -0.87
C GLN A 73 -3.01 3.57 -1.41
N THR A 74 -3.50 2.41 -1.82
CA THR A 74 -4.90 2.19 -2.20
C THR A 74 -5.45 1.07 -1.34
N VAL A 75 -6.64 1.26 -0.78
CA VAL A 75 -7.33 0.24 0.01
C VAL A 75 -8.71 0.00 -0.56
N ILE A 76 -9.04 -1.26 -0.77
CA ILE A 76 -10.38 -1.68 -1.18
C ILE A 76 -10.97 -2.52 -0.07
N GLU A 77 -12.14 -2.13 0.39
CA GLU A 77 -12.90 -2.88 1.37
C GLU A 77 -13.94 -3.74 0.67
N PHE A 78 -13.83 -5.06 0.84
CA PHE A 78 -14.87 -6.02 0.47
C PHE A 78 -15.67 -6.40 1.72
N ASP A 79 -16.78 -7.08 1.56
CA ASP A 79 -17.56 -7.55 2.71
C ASP A 79 -16.73 -8.44 3.66
N GLU A 80 -15.85 -9.27 3.09
CA GLU A 80 -15.11 -10.27 3.86
C GLU A 80 -13.59 -10.16 3.73
N ALA A 81 -13.08 -9.09 3.13
CA ALA A 81 -11.66 -8.91 2.90
C ALA A 81 -11.28 -7.45 2.70
N LEU A 82 -10.00 -7.16 2.86
CA LEU A 82 -9.39 -5.88 2.51
C LEU A 82 -8.24 -6.13 1.53
N LEU A 83 -8.16 -5.32 0.50
CA LEU A 83 -7.05 -5.35 -0.46
C LEU A 83 -6.26 -4.06 -0.34
N PHE A 84 -4.96 -4.19 -0.09
CA PHE A 84 -4.04 -3.06 0.04
C PHE A 84 -3.06 -3.07 -1.13
N VAL A 85 -2.84 -1.91 -1.73
CA VAL A 85 -1.81 -1.72 -2.75
C VAL A 85 -0.94 -0.54 -2.35
N THR A 86 0.35 -0.78 -2.17
CA THR A 86 1.31 0.24 -1.74
C THR A 86 2.40 0.37 -2.79
N ALA A 87 2.71 1.61 -3.18
CA ALA A 87 3.81 1.88 -4.11
C ALA A 87 5.17 1.57 -3.46
N ALA A 88 6.04 0.92 -4.20
CA ALA A 88 7.37 0.49 -3.74
C ALA A 88 8.52 1.27 -4.39
N GLY A 89 8.29 2.51 -4.79
CA GLY A 89 9.32 3.48 -5.15
C GLY A 89 9.82 3.46 -6.59
N ASP A 90 10.01 2.33 -7.21
CA ASP A 90 10.55 2.18 -8.57
C ASP A 90 9.48 1.83 -9.62
N GLY A 91 8.23 2.09 -9.31
CA GLY A 91 7.08 1.67 -10.12
C GLY A 91 6.52 0.32 -9.73
N SER A 92 7.20 -0.44 -8.89
CA SER A 92 6.70 -1.67 -8.31
C SER A 92 5.61 -1.39 -7.28
N CYS A 93 4.79 -2.39 -6.97
CA CYS A 93 3.77 -2.32 -5.93
C CYS A 93 3.82 -3.55 -5.05
N LEU A 94 3.52 -3.35 -3.77
CA LEU A 94 3.23 -4.42 -2.83
C LEU A 94 1.71 -4.51 -2.70
N CYS A 95 1.17 -5.71 -2.89
CA CYS A 95 -0.26 -5.99 -2.78
C CYS A 95 -0.49 -7.01 -1.66
N VAL A 96 -1.43 -6.71 -0.77
CA VAL A 96 -1.78 -7.57 0.37
C VAL A 96 -3.28 -7.78 0.42
N LEU A 97 -3.70 -9.02 0.53
CA LEU A 97 -5.09 -9.39 0.80
C LEU A 97 -5.22 -9.86 2.24
N SER A 98 -6.07 -9.22 3.00
CA SER A 98 -6.34 -9.56 4.40
C SER A 98 -7.80 -9.93 4.64
N GLY A 99 -8.09 -10.53 5.79
CA GLY A 99 -9.47 -10.66 6.26
C GLY A 99 -10.04 -9.29 6.65
N SER A 100 -11.36 -9.21 6.70
CA SER A 100 -12.08 -7.96 7.04
C SER A 100 -11.84 -7.48 8.47
N ASP A 101 -11.39 -8.36 9.34
CA ASP A 101 -11.07 -8.10 10.75
C ASP A 101 -9.63 -7.64 10.99
N ALA A 102 -8.85 -7.48 9.93
CA ALA A 102 -7.48 -6.96 10.04
C ALA A 102 -7.48 -5.51 10.51
N ASP A 103 -6.47 -5.16 11.29
CA ASP A 103 -6.20 -3.77 11.67
C ASP A 103 -5.56 -3.04 10.49
N VAL A 104 -6.32 -2.14 9.86
CA VAL A 104 -5.87 -1.40 8.67
C VAL A 104 -4.59 -0.62 8.93
N GLY A 105 -4.50 0.04 10.08
CA GLY A 105 -3.31 0.81 10.46
C GLY A 105 -2.07 -0.07 10.63
N GLN A 106 -2.22 -1.24 11.25
CA GLN A 106 -1.14 -2.19 11.43
C GLN A 106 -0.66 -2.76 10.10
N VAL A 107 -1.59 -3.18 9.24
CA VAL A 107 -1.26 -3.72 7.91
C VAL A 107 -0.53 -2.66 7.08
N ALA A 108 -1.04 -1.44 7.04
CA ALA A 108 -0.42 -0.33 6.30
C ALA A 108 0.99 -0.03 6.81
N TYR A 109 1.18 -0.02 8.11
CA TYR A 109 2.49 0.20 8.74
C TYR A 109 3.49 -0.90 8.35
N GLU A 110 3.10 -2.15 8.48
CA GLU A 110 3.95 -3.30 8.15
C GLU A 110 4.28 -3.35 6.65
N MET A 111 3.34 -2.99 5.79
CA MET A 111 3.59 -2.86 4.35
C MET A 111 4.63 -1.77 4.07
N THR A 112 4.56 -0.64 4.74
CA THR A 112 5.53 0.44 4.60
C THR A 112 6.94 0.00 4.99
N LEU A 113 7.07 -0.75 6.08
CA LEU A 113 8.35 -1.33 6.49
C LEU A 113 8.89 -2.32 5.47
N LEU A 114 8.01 -3.17 4.92
CA LEU A 114 8.42 -4.16 3.93
C LEU A 114 8.87 -3.51 2.62
N VAL A 115 8.17 -2.47 2.17
CA VAL A 115 8.55 -1.70 0.98
C VAL A 115 9.97 -1.14 1.10
N SER A 116 10.34 -0.66 2.26
CA SER A 116 11.71 -0.22 2.56
C SER A 116 12.73 -1.32 2.29
N LYS A 117 12.45 -2.52 2.80
CA LYS A 117 13.33 -3.69 2.61
C LYS A 117 13.37 -4.17 1.17
N VAL A 118 12.24 -4.19 0.47
CA VAL A 118 12.15 -4.57 -0.95
C VAL A 118 12.96 -3.61 -1.81
N GLY A 119 12.89 -2.32 -1.56
CA GLY A 119 13.67 -1.30 -2.26
C GLY A 119 15.19 -1.51 -2.11
N GLU A 120 15.66 -1.95 -0.96
CA GLU A 120 17.06 -2.27 -0.72
C GLU A 120 17.53 -3.49 -1.54
N HIS A 121 16.66 -4.45 -1.79
CA HIS A 121 17.00 -5.70 -2.47
C HIS A 121 16.82 -5.65 -3.99
N VAL A 122 15.93 -4.82 -4.50
CA VAL A 122 15.58 -4.76 -5.92
C VAL A 122 16.33 -3.67 -6.68
N GLY A 123 16.66 -2.58 -6.00
CA GLY A 123 17.31 -1.46 -6.64
C GLY A 123 18.76 -1.32 -6.21
N GLY A 124 19.71 -1.97 -6.76
CA GLY A 124 21.11 -1.76 -6.43
C GLY A 124 21.46 -0.31 -6.09
N GLY A 125 21.40 0.04 -4.81
CA GLY A 125 21.81 1.34 -4.29
C GLY A 125 20.83 2.47 -4.58
N PHE A 126 20.07 2.84 -3.58
CA PHE A 126 19.55 4.21 -3.50
C PHE A 126 20.77 5.14 -3.59
N PRO A 127 20.83 6.05 -4.58
CA PRO A 127 21.79 7.13 -4.47
C PRO A 127 21.45 7.87 -3.19
N GLY A 128 22.40 7.91 -2.25
CA GLY A 128 22.20 8.49 -0.94
C GLY A 128 21.60 9.88 -1.03
N GLY A 129 20.31 9.95 -0.99
CA GLY A 129 19.58 11.19 -0.85
C GLY A 129 19.76 11.67 0.56
N ARG A 130 20.63 12.60 0.76
CA ARG A 130 20.59 13.47 1.91
C ARG A 130 19.24 14.16 1.90
N GLY A 131 18.33 13.66 2.66
CA GLY A 131 17.01 14.22 2.78
C GLY A 131 16.33 13.70 4.03
N ARG A 132 16.98 13.91 5.17
CA ARG A 132 16.24 13.98 6.42
C ARG A 132 15.35 15.21 6.37
N ARG A 133 14.27 15.13 5.65
CA ARG A 133 13.16 15.98 6.01
C ARG A 133 12.38 15.25 7.05
N GLY A 134 12.72 15.57 8.28
CA GLY A 134 12.01 15.07 9.42
C GLY A 134 10.52 15.27 9.23
N TRP A 135 9.77 14.27 9.57
CA TRP A 135 8.40 14.43 9.92
C TRP A 135 8.37 15.47 11.07
N ARG A 136 8.12 16.72 10.72
CA ARG A 136 7.71 17.65 11.76
C ARG A 136 6.34 17.18 12.18
N GLY A 137 6.29 16.65 13.37
CA GLY A 137 5.02 16.36 14.01
C GLY A 137 4.13 17.57 13.87
N VAL A 138 2.94 17.34 13.36
CA VAL A 138 1.88 18.32 13.46
C VAL A 138 1.61 18.47 14.95
N GLY A 139 2.22 19.49 15.52
CA GLY A 139 1.93 19.89 16.88
C GLY A 139 0.45 20.24 16.95
N VAL A 140 -0.25 19.54 17.82
CA VAL A 140 -1.60 19.92 18.23
C VAL A 140 -1.44 21.22 19.03
N GLY A 141 -1.47 22.32 18.31
CA GLY A 141 -1.57 23.65 18.92
C GLY A 141 -3.03 23.91 19.22
N GLY A 142 -3.38 23.83 20.51
CA GLY A 142 -4.66 24.30 20.98
C GLY A 142 -4.78 25.80 20.73
N GLY A 143 -5.77 26.19 19.97
CA GLY A 143 -6.19 27.58 19.78
C GLY A 143 -7.69 27.65 19.92
N ARG A 144 -8.13 28.18 21.05
CA ARG A 144 -9.53 28.59 21.27
C ARG A 144 -9.89 29.71 20.28
N GLY A 145 -11.06 29.67 19.72
CA GLY A 145 -11.63 30.78 18.97
C GLY A 145 -12.87 30.39 18.21
N GLU A 146 -13.97 30.50 18.84
CA GLU A 146 -15.31 31.05 18.51
C GLU A 146 -15.93 30.77 17.14
N VAL A 147 -17.01 30.05 17.24
CA VAL A 147 -18.41 30.33 16.89
C VAL A 147 -18.67 31.08 15.57
N GLY A 148 -19.40 30.46 14.72
CA GLY A 148 -20.15 31.15 13.66
C GLY A 148 -20.70 30.25 12.57
N GLY A 149 -21.89 29.76 12.75
CA GLY A 149 -22.96 29.81 11.74
C GLY A 149 -23.04 28.74 10.64
N GLU A 150 -23.97 27.87 10.84
CA GLU A 150 -24.97 27.38 9.89
C GLU A 150 -24.56 26.96 8.47
N GLY A 151 -24.92 25.76 8.17
CA GLY A 151 -25.00 25.27 6.78
C GLY A 151 -24.89 23.76 6.65
N GLY A 152 -25.84 23.04 7.25
CA GLY A 152 -25.96 21.61 7.02
C GLY A 152 -26.29 21.27 5.58
N ARG A 153 -25.56 20.34 4.99
CA ARG A 153 -26.08 19.46 3.95
C ARG A 153 -25.47 18.09 4.15
N GLY A 154 -26.32 17.22 4.68
CA GLY A 154 -25.99 15.82 4.87
C GLY A 154 -25.79 15.12 3.54
N TRP A 155 -24.74 14.36 3.47
CA TRP A 155 -24.58 13.36 2.42
C TRP A 155 -25.36 12.13 2.85
N VAL A 156 -26.46 11.87 2.15
CA VAL A 156 -27.22 10.63 2.30
C VAL A 156 -26.54 9.60 1.41
N ALA A 157 -25.96 8.59 2.02
CA ALA A 157 -25.55 7.40 1.32
C ALA A 157 -26.82 6.63 0.93
N ALA A 158 -27.10 6.51 -0.35
CA ALA A 158 -28.10 5.60 -0.86
C ALA A 158 -27.48 4.21 -0.99
N GLY A 159 -28.16 3.22 -0.42
CA GLY A 159 -27.81 1.82 -0.43
C GLY A 159 -27.92 1.12 -1.79
#